data_9a17c05ece0d09cc716886e50813caf0
#
_entry.id   9a17c05ece0d09cc716886e50813caf0
#
_cell.length_a   1.000
_cell.length_b   1.000
_cell.length_c   1.000
_cell.angle_alpha   90.00
_cell.angle_beta   90.00
_cell.angle_gamma   90.00
#
_symmetry.space_group_name_H-M   'P 1'
#
loop_
_entity.id
_entity.type
_entity.pdbx_description
1 polymer ?
#
loop_
_entity_poly.entity_id
_entity_poly.type
_entity_poly.pdbx_seq_one_letter_code
_entity_poly.pdbx_strand_id
1 'polypeptide(L)'
;MNYLEIKHLKKHFQQTEVLKDISFSVKPGEVVSIIGPSGSGKSTLLRCCTFLETLSSGEIAYMGETAVSAEDGKKPVYAPTASFKKIQHYFGLVFQNFNLFPHYSVLRNITEAPRLILKKNKTEAETNAMRLLQKVGLADKAKAYPCELSGGQQQRVAIGRALITKPKLILADEPTGNLDSKNSQDVIALLTQASRRYQQTILMITHNKDLTASVDRVFRVSDGVLTDLGGKTNEALS
;
A
#
# COMPACT_ATOMS: atom_id res chain seq x y z
N MET A 1 -19.90 -3.17 1.05
CA MET A 1 -18.85 -3.95 1.75
C MET A 1 -17.55 -3.20 1.58
N ASN A 2 -16.84 -2.86 2.67
CA ASN A 2 -15.56 -2.16 2.60
C ASN A 2 -14.42 -3.13 2.27
N TYR A 3 -13.38 -2.65 1.57
CA TYR A 3 -12.18 -3.44 1.32
C TYR A 3 -11.21 -3.42 2.50
N LEU A 4 -11.16 -2.32 3.23
CA LEU A 4 -10.47 -2.18 4.51
C LEU A 4 -11.41 -1.50 5.50
N GLU A 5 -11.45 -1.97 6.72
CA GLU A 5 -12.15 -1.33 7.82
C GLU A 5 -11.27 -1.37 9.07
N ILE A 6 -11.10 -0.22 9.68
CA ILE A 6 -10.32 -0.03 10.90
C ILE A 6 -11.24 0.57 11.95
N LYS A 7 -11.27 -0.05 13.15
CA LYS A 7 -12.10 0.39 14.27
C LYS A 7 -11.25 0.55 15.52
N HIS A 8 -11.28 1.75 16.08
CA HIS A 8 -10.68 2.09 17.36
C HIS A 8 -9.20 1.66 17.49
N LEU A 9 -8.43 1.73 16.37
CA LEU A 9 -7.05 1.33 16.34
C LEU A 9 -6.20 2.25 17.20
N LYS A 10 -5.50 1.67 18.19
CA LYS A 10 -4.46 2.33 18.98
C LYS A 10 -3.14 1.61 18.83
N LYS A 11 -2.07 2.38 18.92
CA LYS A 11 -0.70 1.84 18.92
C LYS A 11 0.17 2.60 19.90
N HIS A 12 0.80 1.86 20.79
CA HIS A 12 1.82 2.34 21.72
C HIS A 12 3.17 1.71 21.38
N PHE A 13 4.23 2.49 21.52
CA PHE A 13 5.60 2.00 21.62
C PHE A 13 6.11 2.39 23.00
N GLN A 14 6.30 1.39 23.87
CA GLN A 14 6.58 1.61 25.29
C GLN A 14 5.51 2.53 25.94
N GLN A 15 5.88 3.72 26.37
CA GLN A 15 4.98 4.70 26.99
C GLN A 15 4.44 5.75 26.00
N THR A 16 4.86 5.70 24.72
CA THR A 16 4.45 6.69 23.73
C THR A 16 3.27 6.18 22.93
N GLU A 17 2.13 6.85 23.03
CA GLU A 17 0.94 6.59 22.22
C GLU A 17 1.12 7.27 20.86
N VAL A 18 1.29 6.46 19.79
CA VAL A 18 1.54 6.93 18.43
C VAL A 18 0.26 7.01 17.61
N LEU A 19 -0.68 6.11 17.82
CA LEU A 19 -2.01 6.14 17.21
C LEU A 19 -3.08 6.14 18.31
N LYS A 20 -4.01 7.11 18.20
CA LYS A 20 -5.02 7.40 19.22
C LYS A 20 -6.41 7.23 18.62
N ASP A 21 -7.03 6.05 18.82
CA ASP A 21 -8.42 5.77 18.42
C ASP A 21 -8.74 6.05 16.93
N ILE A 22 -7.95 5.48 16.04
CA ILE A 22 -8.13 5.64 14.59
C ILE A 22 -9.26 4.73 14.09
N SER A 23 -10.25 5.34 13.42
CA SER A 23 -11.36 4.60 12.79
C SER A 23 -11.63 5.17 11.40
N PHE A 24 -11.60 4.32 10.36
CA PHE A 24 -12.00 4.66 9.00
C PHE A 24 -12.23 3.42 8.15
N SER A 25 -12.77 3.62 6.95
CA SER A 25 -12.94 2.54 5.98
C SER A 25 -12.57 2.99 4.57
N VAL A 26 -12.20 2.02 3.72
CA VAL A 26 -11.90 2.20 2.30
C VAL A 26 -12.87 1.33 1.48
N LYS A 27 -13.56 1.95 0.52
CA LYS A 27 -14.55 1.30 -0.35
C LYS A 27 -13.90 0.71 -1.61
N PRO A 28 -14.55 -0.25 -2.29
CA PRO A 28 -14.09 -0.73 -3.59
C PRO A 28 -13.94 0.39 -4.62
N GLY A 29 -12.81 0.42 -5.33
CA GLY A 29 -12.50 1.42 -6.36
C GLY A 29 -12.13 2.80 -5.84
N GLU A 30 -12.18 3.03 -4.51
CA GLU A 30 -11.84 4.31 -3.88
C GLU A 30 -10.33 4.51 -3.85
N VAL A 31 -9.89 5.73 -4.13
CA VAL A 31 -8.51 6.17 -3.93
C VAL A 31 -8.48 7.10 -2.73
N VAL A 32 -7.82 6.67 -1.68
CA VAL A 32 -7.73 7.37 -0.39
C VAL A 32 -6.29 7.82 -0.14
N SER A 33 -6.11 9.06 0.26
CA SER A 33 -4.83 9.60 0.70
C SER A 33 -4.83 9.90 2.19
N ILE A 34 -3.73 9.55 2.86
CA ILE A 34 -3.44 9.95 4.25
C ILE A 34 -2.28 10.92 4.24
N ILE A 35 -2.52 12.13 4.71
CA ILE A 35 -1.53 13.21 4.82
C ILE A 35 -1.24 13.54 6.28
N GLY A 36 -0.21 14.34 6.53
CA GLY A 36 0.15 14.83 7.87
C GLY A 36 1.64 15.04 8.04
N PRO A 37 2.08 15.69 9.12
CA PRO A 37 3.49 15.97 9.36
C PRO A 37 4.31 14.68 9.55
N SER A 38 5.64 14.79 9.41
CA SER A 38 6.54 13.68 9.73
C SER A 38 6.39 13.30 11.21
N GLY A 39 6.44 12.00 11.50
CA GLY A 39 6.28 11.51 12.88
C GLY A 39 4.85 11.42 13.39
N SER A 40 3.82 11.84 12.64
CA SER A 40 2.42 11.82 13.11
C SER A 40 1.77 10.43 13.23
N GLY A 41 2.48 9.35 12.84
CA GLY A 41 1.98 7.98 12.95
C GLY A 41 1.49 7.35 11.62
N LYS A 42 1.55 8.06 10.49
CA LYS A 42 1.05 7.57 9.18
C LYS A 42 1.64 6.22 8.75
N SER A 43 2.97 6.11 8.73
CA SER A 43 3.64 4.85 8.35
C SER A 43 3.39 3.75 9.38
N THR A 44 3.22 4.10 10.67
CA THR A 44 2.82 3.16 11.71
C THR A 44 1.42 2.62 11.44
N LEU A 45 0.47 3.49 11.06
CA LEU A 45 -0.88 3.10 10.69
C LEU A 45 -0.87 2.12 9.50
N LEU A 46 -0.11 2.44 8.44
CA LEU A 46 -0.01 1.55 7.28
C LEU A 46 0.66 0.21 7.64
N ARG A 47 1.67 0.22 8.50
CA ARG A 47 2.31 -1.01 8.99
C ARG A 47 1.37 -1.87 9.81
N CYS A 48 0.48 -1.29 10.60
CA CYS A 48 -0.60 -2.03 11.27
C CYS A 48 -1.55 -2.64 10.24
N CYS A 49 -1.97 -1.88 9.22
CA CYS A 49 -2.82 -2.40 8.15
C CYS A 49 -2.17 -3.56 7.37
N THR A 50 -0.86 -3.57 7.24
CA THR A 50 -0.11 -4.64 6.53
C THR A 50 0.36 -5.77 7.43
N PHE A 51 0.05 -5.73 8.71
CA PHE A 51 0.50 -6.67 9.75
C PHE A 51 2.03 -6.73 9.92
N LEU A 52 2.75 -5.70 9.44
CA LEU A 52 4.18 -5.51 9.71
C LEU A 52 4.42 -4.91 11.10
N GLU A 53 3.36 -4.37 11.71
CA GLU A 53 3.33 -3.89 13.08
C GLU A 53 2.06 -4.38 13.77
N THR A 54 2.15 -4.71 15.06
CA THR A 54 1.00 -5.13 15.86
C THR A 54 0.24 -3.93 16.39
N LEU A 55 -1.10 -3.99 16.41
CA LEU A 55 -1.91 -2.98 17.11
C LEU A 55 -1.89 -3.22 18.63
N SER A 56 -2.08 -2.17 19.42
CA SER A 56 -2.21 -2.27 20.88
C SER A 56 -3.68 -2.50 21.30
N SER A 57 -4.64 -1.88 20.59
CA SER A 57 -6.06 -2.19 20.69
C SER A 57 -6.80 -1.82 19.40
N GLY A 58 -8.03 -2.30 19.25
CA GLY A 58 -8.89 -2.05 18.10
C GLY A 58 -9.02 -3.26 17.17
N GLU A 59 -9.52 -3.03 15.95
CA GLU A 59 -9.81 -4.08 14.98
C GLU A 59 -9.39 -3.64 13.57
N ILE A 60 -8.84 -4.57 12.80
CA ILE A 60 -8.60 -4.43 11.36
C ILE A 60 -9.32 -5.57 10.63
N ALA A 61 -10.20 -5.21 9.70
CA ALA A 61 -10.93 -6.15 8.87
C ALA A 61 -10.72 -5.87 7.38
N TYR A 62 -10.66 -6.94 6.58
CA TYR A 62 -10.59 -6.91 5.13
C TYR A 62 -11.77 -7.66 4.54
N MET A 63 -12.48 -7.05 3.58
CA MET A 63 -13.65 -7.67 2.92
C MET A 63 -14.70 -8.18 3.93
N GLY A 64 -14.85 -7.50 5.08
CA GLY A 64 -15.75 -7.90 6.16
C GLY A 64 -15.25 -9.04 7.04
N GLU A 65 -14.05 -9.59 6.77
CA GLU A 65 -13.40 -10.61 7.60
C GLU A 65 -12.43 -9.92 8.57
N THR A 66 -12.62 -10.05 9.88
CA THR A 66 -11.67 -9.53 10.90
C THR A 66 -10.35 -10.28 10.78
N ALA A 67 -9.28 -9.54 10.49
CA ALA A 67 -7.93 -10.08 10.37
C ALA A 67 -7.22 -10.15 11.72
N VAL A 68 -7.41 -9.11 12.52
CA VAL A 68 -6.82 -8.98 13.85
C VAL A 68 -7.69 -8.08 14.71
N SER A 69 -7.83 -8.44 15.98
CA SER A 69 -8.45 -7.60 17.02
C SER A 69 -7.60 -7.65 18.29
N ALA A 70 -7.59 -6.57 19.04
CA ALA A 70 -6.94 -6.49 20.35
C ALA A 70 -7.76 -5.65 21.31
N GLU A 71 -7.84 -6.08 22.55
CA GLU A 71 -8.26 -5.28 23.68
C GLU A 71 -7.03 -4.65 24.35
N ASP A 72 -7.21 -3.48 24.90
CA ASP A 72 -6.11 -2.77 25.56
C ASP A 72 -5.47 -3.62 26.68
N GLY A 73 -4.14 -3.68 26.69
CA GLY A 73 -3.37 -4.51 27.62
C GLY A 73 -3.40 -6.01 27.35
N LYS A 74 -4.11 -6.49 26.33
CA LYS A 74 -4.14 -7.91 25.93
C LYS A 74 -3.34 -8.17 24.65
N LYS A 75 -2.95 -9.43 24.45
CA LYS A 75 -2.31 -9.85 23.20
C LYS A 75 -3.30 -9.79 22.04
N PRO A 76 -2.89 -9.32 20.85
CA PRO A 76 -3.71 -9.35 19.66
C PRO A 76 -4.14 -10.77 19.28
N VAL A 77 -5.40 -10.92 18.88
CA VAL A 77 -6.00 -12.14 18.38
C VAL A 77 -6.11 -12.04 16.87
N TYR A 78 -5.41 -12.89 16.17
CA TYR A 78 -5.43 -12.98 14.71
C TYR A 78 -6.46 -13.99 14.23
N ALA A 79 -6.99 -13.77 13.05
CA ALA A 79 -7.82 -14.74 12.36
C ALA A 79 -7.13 -16.11 12.25
N PRO A 80 -7.88 -17.22 12.15
CA PRO A 80 -7.30 -18.54 11.90
C PRO A 80 -6.34 -18.52 10.71
N THR A 81 -5.26 -19.29 10.78
CA THR A 81 -4.14 -19.23 9.81
C THR A 81 -4.59 -19.29 8.35
N ALA A 82 -5.61 -20.08 8.01
CA ALA A 82 -6.12 -20.18 6.64
C ALA A 82 -6.78 -18.87 6.19
N SER A 83 -7.64 -18.27 7.04
CA SER A 83 -8.30 -16.98 6.78
C SER A 83 -7.28 -15.84 6.73
N PHE A 84 -6.32 -15.82 7.66
CA PHE A 84 -5.28 -14.80 7.70
C PHE A 84 -4.41 -14.83 6.42
N LYS A 85 -3.98 -15.99 5.94
CA LYS A 85 -3.27 -16.13 4.67
C LYS A 85 -4.10 -15.63 3.49
N LYS A 86 -5.40 -15.91 3.45
CA LYS A 86 -6.32 -15.42 2.43
C LYS A 86 -6.39 -13.89 2.46
N ILE A 87 -6.51 -13.29 3.66
CA ILE A 87 -6.54 -11.84 3.86
C ILE A 87 -5.26 -11.18 3.35
N GLN A 88 -4.09 -11.75 3.61
CA GLN A 88 -2.81 -11.24 3.11
C GLN A 88 -2.73 -11.17 1.58
N HIS A 89 -3.53 -11.93 0.84
CA HIS A 89 -3.62 -11.85 -0.61
C HIS A 89 -4.55 -10.73 -1.11
N TYR A 90 -5.33 -10.10 -0.24
CA TYR A 90 -6.24 -9.01 -0.64
C TYR A 90 -5.51 -7.71 -0.93
N PHE A 91 -4.33 -7.51 -0.40
CA PHE A 91 -3.58 -6.28 -0.61
C PHE A 91 -2.19 -6.51 -1.21
N GLY A 92 -1.73 -5.52 -1.98
CA GLY A 92 -0.35 -5.37 -2.43
C GLY A 92 0.28 -4.17 -1.73
N LEU A 93 1.58 -4.25 -1.43
CA LEU A 93 2.30 -3.22 -0.70
C LEU A 93 3.38 -2.58 -1.56
N VAL A 94 3.39 -1.25 -1.58
CA VAL A 94 4.41 -0.41 -2.23
C VAL A 94 5.11 0.39 -1.14
N PHE A 95 6.43 0.23 -1.02
CA PHE A 95 7.26 0.92 -0.02
C PHE A 95 7.93 2.17 -0.61
N GLN A 96 8.26 3.12 0.25
CA GLN A 96 9.03 4.30 -0.09
C GLN A 96 10.44 3.94 -0.61
N ASN A 97 11.11 2.96 0.00
CA ASN A 97 12.47 2.50 -0.35
C ASN A 97 12.48 1.37 -1.39
N PHE A 98 11.41 1.23 -2.19
CA PHE A 98 11.26 0.19 -3.24
C PHE A 98 11.29 -1.24 -2.70
N ASN A 99 12.18 -1.58 -1.79
CA ASN A 99 12.40 -2.89 -1.15
C ASN A 99 12.45 -4.03 -2.17
N LEU A 100 13.17 -3.82 -3.28
CA LEU A 100 13.44 -4.87 -4.25
C LEU A 100 14.49 -5.84 -3.69
N PHE A 101 14.37 -7.10 -4.05
CA PHE A 101 15.39 -8.10 -3.76
C PHE A 101 16.62 -7.82 -4.63
N PRO A 102 17.77 -7.40 -4.05
CA PRO A 102 18.92 -6.92 -4.83
C PRO A 102 19.56 -8.02 -5.69
N HIS A 103 19.45 -9.28 -5.27
CA HIS A 103 20.00 -10.44 -5.97
C HIS A 103 19.02 -11.07 -6.99
N TYR A 104 17.84 -10.46 -7.18
CA TYR A 104 16.88 -10.89 -8.18
C TYR A 104 16.83 -9.91 -9.34
N SER A 105 16.74 -10.43 -10.56
CA SER A 105 16.43 -9.58 -11.70
C SER A 105 15.07 -8.91 -11.55
N VAL A 106 14.81 -7.89 -12.34
CA VAL A 106 13.50 -7.21 -12.41
C VAL A 106 12.37 -8.22 -12.62
N LEU A 107 12.53 -9.11 -13.60
CA LEU A 107 11.54 -10.15 -13.90
C LEU A 107 11.30 -11.05 -12.68
N ARG A 108 12.37 -11.47 -12.00
CA ARG A 108 12.26 -12.34 -10.82
C ARG A 108 11.64 -11.62 -9.63
N ASN A 109 11.95 -10.34 -9.40
CA ASN A 109 11.30 -9.52 -8.38
C ASN A 109 9.76 -9.52 -8.53
N ILE A 110 9.27 -9.55 -9.76
CA ILE A 110 7.83 -9.55 -10.04
C ILE A 110 7.25 -10.98 -10.01
N THR A 111 7.99 -11.98 -10.49
CA THR A 111 7.44 -13.35 -10.64
C THR A 111 7.50 -14.20 -9.38
N GLU A 112 8.30 -13.83 -8.38
CA GLU A 112 8.50 -14.66 -7.18
C GLU A 112 7.20 -14.87 -6.40
N ALA A 113 6.43 -13.81 -6.13
CA ALA A 113 5.17 -13.92 -5.41
C ALA A 113 4.12 -14.78 -6.15
N PRO A 114 3.82 -14.59 -7.45
CA PRO A 114 2.93 -15.49 -8.18
C PRO A 114 3.35 -16.96 -8.14
N ARG A 115 4.64 -17.24 -8.19
CA ARG A 115 5.16 -18.62 -8.17
C ARG A 115 5.05 -19.28 -6.81
N LEU A 116 5.46 -18.56 -5.75
CA LEU A 116 5.51 -19.13 -4.40
C LEU A 116 4.13 -19.15 -3.73
N ILE A 117 3.36 -18.07 -3.90
CA ILE A 117 2.12 -17.85 -3.18
C ILE A 117 0.94 -18.39 -3.98
N LEU A 118 0.82 -18.04 -5.26
CA LEU A 118 -0.29 -18.48 -6.13
C LEU A 118 0.00 -19.81 -6.84
N LYS A 119 1.19 -20.39 -6.60
CA LYS A 119 1.66 -21.64 -7.21
C LYS A 119 1.55 -21.70 -8.73
N LYS A 120 1.68 -20.55 -9.38
CA LYS A 120 1.67 -20.45 -10.84
C LYS A 120 2.93 -21.09 -11.42
N ASN A 121 2.78 -21.74 -12.57
CA ASN A 121 3.95 -22.25 -13.29
C ASN A 121 4.84 -21.08 -13.77
N LYS A 122 6.12 -21.38 -14.03
CA LYS A 122 7.12 -20.38 -14.40
C LYS A 122 6.73 -19.59 -15.65
N THR A 123 6.30 -20.28 -16.70
CA THR A 123 5.97 -19.68 -18.00
C THR A 123 4.78 -18.70 -17.87
N GLU A 124 3.72 -19.08 -17.14
CA GLU A 124 2.57 -18.21 -16.89
C GLU A 124 2.97 -16.97 -16.08
N ALA A 125 3.75 -17.14 -15.02
CA ALA A 125 4.23 -16.05 -14.20
C ALA A 125 5.10 -15.07 -15.01
N GLU A 126 6.04 -15.57 -15.80
CA GLU A 126 6.91 -14.74 -16.66
C GLU A 126 6.12 -14.02 -17.76
N THR A 127 5.18 -14.69 -18.42
CA THR A 127 4.32 -14.06 -19.44
C THR A 127 3.51 -12.90 -18.85
N ASN A 128 2.90 -13.10 -17.68
CA ASN A 128 2.14 -12.06 -17.00
C ASN A 128 3.04 -10.91 -16.55
N ALA A 129 4.22 -11.21 -16.01
CA ALA A 129 5.19 -10.21 -15.60
C ALA A 129 5.72 -9.39 -16.79
N MET A 130 6.01 -10.01 -17.93
CA MET A 130 6.44 -9.29 -19.14
C MET A 130 5.36 -8.34 -19.66
N ARG A 131 4.09 -8.77 -19.67
CA ARG A 131 2.96 -7.87 -20.02
C ARG A 131 2.87 -6.67 -19.07
N LEU A 132 3.14 -6.89 -17.78
CA LEU A 132 3.12 -5.83 -16.79
C LEU A 132 4.33 -4.89 -16.98
N LEU A 133 5.53 -5.45 -17.21
CA LEU A 133 6.74 -4.66 -17.52
C LEU A 133 6.56 -3.79 -18.76
N GLN A 134 5.89 -4.28 -19.80
CA GLN A 134 5.53 -3.47 -20.98
C GLN A 134 4.65 -2.27 -20.57
N LYS A 135 3.66 -2.48 -19.70
CA LYS A 135 2.75 -1.41 -19.24
C LYS A 135 3.46 -0.33 -18.42
N VAL A 136 4.48 -0.71 -17.66
CA VAL A 136 5.27 0.23 -16.85
C VAL A 136 6.53 0.74 -17.58
N GLY A 137 6.71 0.41 -18.87
CA GLY A 137 7.80 0.89 -19.70
C GLY A 137 9.17 0.31 -19.33
N LEU A 138 9.24 -0.95 -18.88
CA LEU A 138 10.47 -1.61 -18.40
C LEU A 138 10.67 -3.01 -19.00
N ALA A 139 10.07 -3.31 -20.14
CA ALA A 139 10.22 -4.62 -20.78
C ALA A 139 11.67 -4.94 -21.16
N ASP A 140 12.43 -3.93 -21.62
CA ASP A 140 13.86 -4.01 -21.95
C ASP A 140 14.76 -4.26 -20.74
N LYS A 141 14.27 -3.95 -19.53
CA LYS A 141 14.97 -4.10 -18.24
C LYS A 141 14.64 -5.40 -17.51
N ALA A 142 13.90 -6.33 -18.11
CA ALA A 142 13.46 -7.56 -17.45
C ALA A 142 14.61 -8.39 -16.84
N LYS A 143 15.78 -8.39 -17.47
CA LYS A 143 16.98 -9.12 -17.02
C LYS A 143 17.91 -8.28 -16.12
N ALA A 144 17.71 -6.96 -16.03
CA ALA A 144 18.52 -6.07 -15.21
C ALA A 144 18.29 -6.33 -13.71
N TYR A 145 19.24 -5.91 -12.89
CA TYR A 145 19.18 -5.97 -11.44
C TYR A 145 18.84 -4.59 -10.86
N PRO A 146 18.33 -4.49 -9.60
CA PRO A 146 17.96 -3.23 -9.00
C PRO A 146 19.06 -2.15 -9.03
N CYS A 147 20.33 -2.52 -8.86
CA CYS A 147 21.47 -1.59 -8.92
C CYS A 147 21.70 -0.95 -10.31
N GLU A 148 21.14 -1.53 -11.37
CA GLU A 148 21.24 -1.02 -12.75
C GLU A 148 20.05 -0.12 -13.11
N LEU A 149 19.15 0.18 -12.15
CA LEU A 149 17.93 0.95 -12.36
C LEU A 149 18.00 2.30 -11.65
N SER A 150 17.42 3.33 -12.28
CA SER A 150 17.13 4.58 -11.57
C SER A 150 16.07 4.37 -10.49
N GLY A 151 15.99 5.29 -9.51
CA GLY A 151 14.98 5.23 -8.44
C GLY A 151 13.55 5.14 -8.98
N GLY A 152 13.21 5.92 -10.00
CA GLY A 152 11.89 5.85 -10.66
C GLY A 152 11.63 4.51 -11.35
N GLN A 153 12.65 3.89 -11.94
CA GLN A 153 12.54 2.55 -12.52
C GLN A 153 12.34 1.49 -11.43
N GLN A 154 13.09 1.59 -10.32
CA GLN A 154 12.93 0.70 -9.17
C GLN A 154 11.52 0.79 -8.58
N GLN A 155 10.96 2.00 -8.45
CA GLN A 155 9.61 2.20 -7.96
C GLN A 155 8.56 1.61 -8.89
N ARG A 156 8.71 1.77 -10.21
CA ARG A 156 7.81 1.13 -11.19
C ARG A 156 7.87 -0.41 -11.09
N VAL A 157 9.04 -0.99 -10.83
CA VAL A 157 9.16 -2.43 -10.56
C VAL A 157 8.44 -2.81 -9.26
N ALA A 158 8.59 -2.02 -8.18
CA ALA A 158 7.91 -2.26 -6.90
C ALA A 158 6.37 -2.20 -7.05
N ILE A 159 5.85 -1.24 -7.82
CA ILE A 159 4.42 -1.17 -8.16
C ILE A 159 4.00 -2.38 -8.99
N GLY A 160 4.79 -2.77 -9.99
CA GLY A 160 4.55 -3.99 -10.77
C GLY A 160 4.48 -5.23 -9.90
N ARG A 161 5.40 -5.37 -8.94
CA ARG A 161 5.39 -6.46 -7.95
C ARG A 161 4.12 -6.47 -7.10
N ALA A 162 3.64 -5.30 -6.67
CA ALA A 162 2.40 -5.20 -5.91
C ALA A 162 1.16 -5.56 -6.75
N LEU A 163 1.14 -5.20 -8.04
CA LEU A 163 0.00 -5.40 -8.94
C LEU A 163 -0.10 -6.81 -9.54
N ILE A 164 1.01 -7.57 -9.63
CA ILE A 164 1.05 -8.85 -10.36
C ILE A 164 0.10 -9.91 -9.79
N THR A 165 -0.14 -9.89 -8.50
CA THR A 165 -1.06 -10.80 -7.80
C THR A 165 -2.53 -10.39 -7.95
N LYS A 166 -2.80 -9.25 -8.62
CA LYS A 166 -4.14 -8.65 -8.78
C LYS A 166 -4.85 -8.46 -7.44
N PRO A 167 -4.23 -7.77 -6.49
CA PRO A 167 -4.83 -7.56 -5.18
C PRO A 167 -6.11 -6.72 -5.29
N LYS A 168 -6.94 -6.74 -4.25
CA LYS A 168 -8.14 -5.89 -4.16
C LYS A 168 -7.79 -4.47 -3.76
N LEU A 169 -6.73 -4.29 -2.97
CA LEU A 169 -6.29 -3.02 -2.41
C LEU A 169 -4.77 -2.86 -2.58
N ILE A 170 -4.32 -1.70 -3.00
CA ILE A 170 -2.90 -1.30 -2.93
C ILE A 170 -2.72 -0.41 -1.71
N LEU A 171 -1.76 -0.77 -0.88
CA LEU A 171 -1.29 0.03 0.25
C LEU A 171 0.07 0.63 -0.13
N ALA A 172 0.21 1.96 -0.14
CA ALA A 172 1.42 2.63 -0.58
C ALA A 172 1.95 3.59 0.49
N ASP A 173 3.18 3.37 0.96
CA ASP A 173 3.87 4.21 1.92
C ASP A 173 4.80 5.18 1.16
N GLU A 174 4.40 6.42 1.03
CA GLU A 174 5.13 7.50 0.34
C GLU A 174 5.73 7.07 -1.02
N PRO A 175 4.90 6.63 -1.98
CA PRO A 175 5.39 5.99 -3.20
C PRO A 175 6.24 6.89 -4.10
N THR A 176 6.30 8.18 -3.82
CA THR A 176 7.11 9.18 -4.54
C THR A 176 8.16 9.86 -3.67
N GLY A 177 8.27 9.50 -2.39
CA GLY A 177 9.10 10.22 -1.40
C GLY A 177 10.60 10.24 -1.69
N ASN A 178 11.12 9.25 -2.44
CA ASN A 178 12.53 9.14 -2.80
C ASN A 178 12.80 9.43 -4.29
N LEU A 179 11.88 10.14 -4.97
CA LEU A 179 11.95 10.40 -6.40
C LEU A 179 12.06 11.89 -6.69
N ASP A 180 12.75 12.23 -7.77
CA ASP A 180 12.68 13.56 -8.36
C ASP A 180 11.28 13.86 -8.94
N SER A 181 11.02 15.11 -9.28
CA SER A 181 9.71 15.57 -9.74
C SER A 181 9.21 14.83 -10.99
N LYS A 182 10.08 14.52 -11.95
CA LYS A 182 9.73 13.84 -13.20
C LYS A 182 9.33 12.40 -12.92
N ASN A 183 10.17 11.64 -12.20
CA ASN A 183 9.87 10.26 -11.83
C ASN A 183 8.65 10.16 -10.91
N SER A 184 8.41 11.17 -10.05
CA SER A 184 7.21 11.26 -9.23
C SER A 184 5.95 11.35 -10.09
N GLN A 185 5.94 12.20 -11.13
CA GLN A 185 4.82 12.31 -12.06
C GLN A 185 4.53 11.00 -12.79
N ASP A 186 5.57 10.27 -13.24
CA ASP A 186 5.41 8.97 -13.89
C ASP A 186 4.75 7.94 -12.95
N VAL A 187 5.17 7.90 -11.69
CA VAL A 187 4.60 7.00 -10.67
C VAL A 187 3.15 7.38 -10.35
N ILE A 188 2.86 8.67 -10.23
CA ILE A 188 1.49 9.20 -10.04
C ILE A 188 0.60 8.77 -11.20
N ALA A 189 1.05 8.99 -12.43
CA ALA A 189 0.32 8.61 -13.63
C ALA A 189 0.02 7.10 -13.67
N LEU A 190 1.00 6.27 -13.27
CA LEU A 190 0.84 4.82 -13.21
C LEU A 190 -0.22 4.41 -12.17
N LEU A 191 -0.18 4.96 -10.95
CA LEU A 191 -1.15 4.67 -9.90
C LEU A 191 -2.55 5.16 -10.29
N THR A 192 -2.66 6.37 -10.86
CA THR A 192 -3.92 6.94 -11.36
C THR A 192 -4.50 6.07 -12.49
N GLN A 193 -3.66 5.61 -13.41
CA GLN A 193 -4.08 4.70 -14.49
C GLN A 193 -4.56 3.36 -13.92
N ALA A 194 -3.87 2.80 -12.92
CA ALA A 194 -4.27 1.57 -12.25
C ALA A 194 -5.65 1.73 -11.60
N SER A 195 -5.87 2.83 -10.89
CA SER A 195 -7.16 3.13 -10.27
C SER A 195 -8.27 3.29 -11.32
N ARG A 196 -8.12 4.21 -12.28
CA ARG A 196 -9.20 4.54 -13.23
C ARG A 196 -9.50 3.42 -14.21
N ARG A 197 -8.47 2.77 -14.78
CA ARG A 197 -8.62 1.76 -15.85
C ARG A 197 -8.97 0.38 -15.32
N TYR A 198 -8.49 0.05 -14.13
CA TYR A 198 -8.66 -1.28 -13.53
C TYR A 198 -9.51 -1.26 -12.27
N GLN A 199 -10.11 -0.11 -11.92
CA GLN A 199 -10.88 0.10 -10.69
C GLN A 199 -10.11 -0.39 -9.45
N GLN A 200 -8.79 -0.16 -9.46
CA GLN A 200 -7.93 -0.55 -8.36
C GLN A 200 -8.18 0.36 -7.15
N THR A 201 -8.50 -0.22 -6.03
CA THR A 201 -8.58 0.50 -4.75
C THR A 201 -7.19 0.82 -4.25
N ILE A 202 -6.97 2.05 -3.79
CA ILE A 202 -5.65 2.50 -3.35
C ILE A 202 -5.80 3.26 -2.03
N LEU A 203 -5.02 2.89 -1.02
CA LEU A 203 -4.77 3.68 0.17
C LEU A 203 -3.30 4.07 0.17
N MET A 204 -3.01 5.37 0.14
CA MET A 204 -1.63 5.85 0.10
C MET A 204 -1.34 6.88 1.19
N ILE A 205 -0.13 6.83 1.72
CA ILE A 205 0.46 7.91 2.50
C ILE A 205 1.26 8.78 1.53
N THR A 206 1.04 10.08 1.55
CA THR A 206 1.80 11.00 0.69
C THR A 206 1.85 12.41 1.26
N HIS A 207 2.93 13.12 0.97
CA HIS A 207 3.05 14.57 1.15
C HIS A 207 2.86 15.33 -0.17
N ASN A 208 2.67 14.63 -1.29
CA ASN A 208 2.55 15.24 -2.60
C ASN A 208 1.12 15.79 -2.80
N LYS A 209 1.01 17.11 -2.95
CA LYS A 209 -0.26 17.82 -3.16
C LYS A 209 -0.94 17.43 -4.48
N ASP A 210 -0.17 17.14 -5.53
CA ASP A 210 -0.72 16.74 -6.84
C ASP A 210 -1.45 15.40 -6.75
N LEU A 211 -0.92 14.48 -5.93
CA LEU A 211 -1.59 13.21 -5.63
C LEU A 211 -2.89 13.44 -4.85
N THR A 212 -2.87 14.32 -3.84
CA THR A 212 -4.05 14.58 -3.01
C THR A 212 -5.18 15.23 -3.80
N ALA A 213 -4.88 16.04 -4.81
CA ALA A 213 -5.88 16.65 -5.68
C ALA A 213 -6.61 15.65 -6.58
N SER A 214 -6.03 14.48 -6.83
CA SER A 214 -6.57 13.46 -7.75
C SER A 214 -7.28 12.29 -7.06
N VAL A 215 -7.34 12.26 -5.72
CA VAL A 215 -7.95 11.18 -4.94
C VAL A 215 -9.43 11.44 -4.64
N ASP A 216 -10.14 10.39 -4.24
CA ASP A 216 -11.56 10.46 -3.90
C ASP A 216 -11.79 10.97 -2.47
N ARG A 217 -10.82 10.71 -1.56
CA ARG A 217 -10.94 11.08 -0.15
C ARG A 217 -9.57 11.31 0.50
N VAL A 218 -9.51 12.29 1.38
CA VAL A 218 -8.28 12.68 2.08
C VAL A 218 -8.51 12.61 3.59
N PHE A 219 -7.62 11.91 4.28
CA PHE A 219 -7.50 11.95 5.73
C PHE A 219 -6.24 12.70 6.14
N ARG A 220 -6.30 13.40 7.27
CA ARG A 220 -5.13 13.98 7.93
C ARG A 220 -4.85 13.22 9.23
N VAL A 221 -3.60 12.81 9.41
CA VAL A 221 -3.12 12.31 10.71
C VAL A 221 -2.23 13.37 11.34
N SER A 222 -2.60 13.82 12.53
CA SER A 222 -1.82 14.74 13.36
C SER A 222 -1.84 14.26 14.81
N ASP A 223 -0.66 14.14 15.40
CA ASP A 223 -0.48 13.71 16.80
C ASP A 223 -1.23 12.40 17.14
N GLY A 224 -1.24 11.47 16.18
CA GLY A 224 -1.88 10.15 16.33
C GLY A 224 -3.40 10.15 16.15
N VAL A 225 -4.03 11.30 15.82
CA VAL A 225 -5.48 11.42 15.58
C VAL A 225 -5.74 11.55 14.08
N LEU A 226 -6.77 10.84 13.60
CA LEU A 226 -7.21 10.90 12.21
C LEU A 226 -8.40 11.87 12.06
N THR A 227 -8.33 12.75 11.08
CA THR A 227 -9.41 13.67 10.70
C THR A 227 -9.77 13.42 9.23
N ASP A 228 -11.05 13.26 8.93
CA ASP A 228 -11.56 13.20 7.56
C ASP A 228 -11.68 14.61 7.00
N LEU A 229 -10.96 14.91 5.91
CA LEU A 229 -11.01 16.19 5.22
C LEU A 229 -12.02 16.20 4.05
N GLY A 230 -12.73 15.07 3.85
CA GLY A 230 -13.64 14.90 2.72
C GLY A 230 -12.95 14.56 1.40
N GLY A 231 -13.69 14.61 0.30
CA GLY A 231 -13.20 14.31 -1.07
C GLY A 231 -13.50 15.45 -2.02
N LYS A 232 -12.62 15.62 -3.04
CA LYS A 232 -12.79 16.48 -4.23
C LYS A 232 -13.15 17.96 -4.03
N THR A 233 -12.83 18.59 -2.90
CA THR A 233 -12.95 20.04 -2.72
C THR A 233 -11.58 20.67 -2.48
N ASN A 234 -11.19 21.60 -3.36
CA ASN A 234 -9.94 22.33 -3.33
C ASN A 234 -9.73 23.24 -2.09
N GLU A 235 -10.65 23.26 -1.15
CA GLU A 235 -10.64 24.23 -0.01
C GLU A 235 -9.93 23.72 1.25
N ALA A 236 -9.62 22.43 1.35
CA ALA A 236 -9.08 21.85 2.59
C ALA A 236 -7.55 21.76 2.67
N LEU A 237 -6.82 22.31 1.68
CA LEU A 237 -5.36 22.16 1.56
C LEU A 237 -4.58 23.48 1.78
N SER A 238 -5.24 24.54 2.24
CA SER A 238 -4.61 25.82 2.61
C SER A 238 -4.04 25.81 4.03
#